data_0d42b4099c34be7d770693214b44dc80
#
_entry.id   0d42b4099c34be7d770693214b44dc80
#
_cell.length_a   1.000
_cell.length_b   1.000
_cell.length_c   1.000
_cell.angle_alpha   90.00
_cell.angle_beta   90.00
_cell.angle_gamma   90.00
#
_symmetry.space_group_name_H-M   'P 1'
#
loop_
_entity.id
_entity.type
_entity.pdbx_description
1 polymer ?
#
loop_
_entity_poly.entity_id
_entity_poly.type
_entity_poly.pdbx_seq_one_letter_code
_entity_poly.pdbx_strand_id
1 'polypeptide(L)'
;MVIKRYVRSYLFYIVVGLLVLSVLTSVIGVNVLSKNQEVDYKEANEQIDQLNEKLSSLEAQLKEQTNAKEKAEKELKEAQKANKVLENANKVYKKKIEKLSAKEKAEIQSTIAETNSPQEKYPKPTKVCYLTFDDGPSDNTLKILKILKKYDAKATFFVIGTAKLEYLPKIKNAGHAIGLHCNEHDYSKIYKSRNAFLGDQIKISEKVEKQIGEKVTLMRFPGGSSNIVSKNYCKGIMTDLVTQVKMKGYSYFDWNVDSGDASGHNVPAKTITKNVLEQAKDKDSICVLMHDTKAKNTTVKALPGILEGLKKQGYKFEVLTEKSYGYHFKVNN
;
A
#
# COMPACT_ATOMS: atom_id res chain seq x y z
N MET A 1 27.97 -5.66 2.17
CA MET A 1 28.75 -6.73 2.83
C MET A 1 28.04 -8.08 2.83
N VAL A 2 26.72 -8.13 2.98
CA VAL A 2 25.93 -9.38 3.02
C VAL A 2 25.92 -10.13 1.68
N ILE A 3 25.78 -9.44 0.54
CA ILE A 3 25.71 -10.05 -0.82
C ILE A 3 27.01 -10.80 -1.19
N LYS A 4 28.21 -10.28 -0.82
CA LYS A 4 29.49 -10.98 -1.06
C LYS A 4 29.60 -12.32 -0.31
N ARG A 5 28.94 -12.45 0.83
CA ARG A 5 28.95 -13.68 1.65
C ARG A 5 28.08 -14.77 1.05
N TYR A 6 26.92 -14.42 0.47
CA TYR A 6 26.04 -15.35 -0.21
C TYR A 6 26.63 -15.88 -1.53
N VAL A 7 27.27 -15.02 -2.32
CA VAL A 7 27.91 -15.44 -3.59
C VAL A 7 29.08 -16.39 -3.36
N ARG A 8 29.90 -16.18 -2.30
CA ARG A 8 30.99 -17.11 -1.94
C ARG A 8 30.46 -18.47 -1.45
N SER A 9 29.38 -18.48 -0.68
CA SER A 9 28.75 -19.72 -0.20
C SER A 9 28.23 -20.55 -1.38
N TYR A 10 27.56 -19.92 -2.35
CA TYR A 10 26.99 -20.59 -3.52
C TYR A 10 28.04 -21.15 -4.48
N LEU A 11 29.11 -20.39 -4.72
CA LEU A 11 30.24 -20.90 -5.53
C LEU A 11 30.93 -22.10 -4.88
N PHE A 12 31.02 -22.11 -3.56
CA PHE A 12 31.54 -23.24 -2.78
C PHE A 12 30.70 -24.50 -2.98
N TYR A 13 29.36 -24.41 -2.92
CA TYR A 13 28.49 -25.57 -3.14
C TYR A 13 28.50 -26.08 -4.58
N ILE A 14 28.66 -25.21 -5.59
CA ILE A 14 28.83 -25.62 -6.99
C ILE A 14 30.16 -26.36 -7.19
N VAL A 15 31.25 -25.85 -6.64
CA VAL A 15 32.59 -26.51 -6.74
C VAL A 15 32.59 -27.84 -6.01
N VAL A 16 31.96 -27.91 -4.83
CA VAL A 16 31.81 -29.17 -4.07
C VAL A 16 30.94 -30.18 -4.84
N GLY A 17 29.85 -29.75 -5.47
CA GLY A 17 28.99 -30.57 -6.31
C GLY A 17 29.75 -31.17 -7.52
N LEU A 18 30.55 -30.37 -8.20
CA LEU A 18 31.40 -30.82 -9.34
C LEU A 18 32.52 -31.79 -8.90
N LEU A 19 33.11 -31.54 -7.73
CA LEU A 19 34.13 -32.46 -7.15
C LEU A 19 33.53 -33.81 -6.73
N VAL A 20 32.30 -33.80 -6.14
CA VAL A 20 31.60 -35.03 -5.77
C VAL A 20 31.21 -35.81 -7.02
N LEU A 21 30.78 -35.13 -8.11
CA LEU A 21 30.48 -35.78 -9.39
C LEU A 21 31.71 -36.42 -10.02
N SER A 22 32.87 -35.72 -9.97
CA SER A 22 34.15 -36.22 -10.47
C SER A 22 34.65 -37.45 -9.68
N VAL A 23 34.49 -37.44 -8.37
CA VAL A 23 34.83 -38.61 -7.50
C VAL A 23 33.90 -39.78 -7.74
N LEU A 24 32.61 -39.55 -7.89
CA LEU A 24 31.63 -40.59 -8.20
C LEU A 24 31.89 -41.25 -9.56
N THR A 25 32.20 -40.48 -10.59
CA THR A 25 32.59 -41.05 -11.91
C THR A 25 33.89 -41.85 -11.87
N SER A 26 34.87 -41.41 -11.06
CA SER A 26 36.12 -42.14 -10.86
C SER A 26 35.93 -43.45 -10.08
N VAL A 27 35.10 -43.43 -9.03
CA VAL A 27 34.79 -44.63 -8.21
C VAL A 27 33.98 -45.66 -9.02
N ILE A 28 33.03 -45.22 -9.86
CA ILE A 28 32.28 -46.09 -10.75
C ILE A 28 33.20 -46.72 -11.81
N GLY A 29 34.13 -45.92 -12.38
CA GLY A 29 35.11 -46.41 -13.35
C GLY A 29 36.10 -47.47 -12.80
N VAL A 30 36.48 -47.37 -11.55
CA VAL A 30 37.42 -48.34 -10.90
C VAL A 30 36.73 -49.63 -10.48
N ASN A 31 35.46 -49.60 -10.06
CA ASN A 31 34.71 -50.83 -9.68
C ASN A 31 34.25 -51.70 -10.86
N VAL A 32 34.19 -51.14 -12.09
CA VAL A 32 33.82 -51.89 -13.28
C VAL A 32 34.99 -52.80 -13.79
N LEU A 33 36.22 -52.51 -13.36
CA LEU A 33 37.41 -53.28 -13.79
C LEU A 33 37.75 -54.51 -12.94
N SER A 34 37.06 -54.75 -11.82
CA SER A 34 37.34 -55.93 -11.01
C SER A 34 36.10 -56.78 -10.75
N LYS A 35 36.01 -57.88 -11.50
CA LYS A 35 35.16 -59.08 -11.35
C LYS A 35 33.93 -59.16 -12.24
N ASN A 36 33.94 -60.27 -13.02
CA ASN A 36 32.83 -61.03 -13.60
C ASN A 36 31.52 -60.94 -12.79
N GLN A 37 30.76 -59.87 -13.06
CA GLN A 37 29.31 -59.83 -12.88
C GLN A 37 28.81 -58.92 -13.99
N GLU A 38 27.83 -59.39 -14.75
CA GLU A 38 26.93 -58.56 -15.54
C GLU A 38 26.21 -57.64 -14.57
N VAL A 39 26.94 -56.68 -14.06
CA VAL A 39 26.36 -55.57 -13.29
C VAL A 39 25.54 -54.78 -14.30
N ASP A 40 24.31 -54.65 -13.93
CA ASP A 40 23.22 -54.08 -14.68
C ASP A 40 23.59 -52.74 -15.29
N TYR A 41 24.24 -52.72 -16.47
CA TYR A 41 24.59 -51.55 -17.28
C TYR A 41 23.36 -50.65 -17.50
N LYS A 42 22.17 -51.23 -17.40
CA LYS A 42 20.90 -50.56 -17.52
C LYS A 42 20.64 -49.63 -16.32
N GLU A 43 20.84 -50.10 -15.09
CA GLU A 43 20.64 -49.27 -13.88
C GLU A 43 21.68 -48.13 -13.81
N ALA A 44 22.93 -48.38 -14.18
CA ALA A 44 23.95 -47.35 -14.23
C ALA A 44 23.65 -46.29 -15.31
N ASN A 45 23.13 -46.67 -16.49
CA ASN A 45 22.73 -45.73 -17.51
C ASN A 45 21.49 -44.91 -17.10
N GLU A 46 20.49 -45.53 -16.44
CA GLU A 46 19.33 -44.81 -15.92
C GLU A 46 19.76 -43.76 -14.86
N GLN A 47 20.74 -44.08 -14.00
CA GLN A 47 21.28 -43.12 -13.04
C GLN A 47 22.05 -41.96 -13.73
N ILE A 48 22.80 -42.26 -14.79
CA ILE A 48 23.49 -41.27 -15.61
C ILE A 48 22.50 -40.33 -16.30
N ASP A 49 21.42 -40.87 -16.85
CA ASP A 49 20.38 -40.05 -17.46
C ASP A 49 19.66 -39.14 -16.47
N GLN A 50 19.32 -39.65 -15.29
CA GLN A 50 18.75 -38.84 -14.21
C GLN A 50 19.70 -37.72 -13.74
N LEU A 51 20.99 -37.99 -13.66
CA LEU A 51 22.00 -37.00 -13.30
C LEU A 51 22.17 -35.93 -14.38
N ASN A 52 22.09 -36.32 -15.66
CA ASN A 52 22.15 -35.39 -16.79
C ASN A 52 20.92 -34.47 -16.84
N GLU A 53 19.72 -34.99 -16.57
CA GLU A 53 18.50 -34.18 -16.47
C GLU A 53 18.61 -33.18 -15.30
N LYS A 54 19.11 -33.63 -14.14
CA LYS A 54 19.31 -32.77 -12.98
C LYS A 54 20.36 -31.70 -13.23
N LEU A 55 21.44 -32.03 -13.95
CA LEU A 55 22.47 -31.08 -14.37
C LEU A 55 21.87 -30.01 -15.29
N SER A 56 21.14 -30.41 -16.30
CA SER A 56 20.46 -29.48 -17.22
C SER A 56 19.49 -28.55 -16.52
N SER A 57 18.72 -29.06 -15.54
CA SER A 57 17.81 -28.24 -14.71
C SER A 57 18.60 -27.22 -13.87
N LEU A 58 19.72 -27.61 -13.29
CA LEU A 58 20.56 -26.71 -12.47
C LEU A 58 21.24 -25.63 -13.33
N GLU A 59 21.66 -25.97 -14.53
CA GLU A 59 22.21 -25.01 -15.49
C GLU A 59 21.17 -23.97 -15.92
N ALA A 60 19.91 -24.38 -16.16
CA ALA A 60 18.84 -23.47 -16.47
C ALA A 60 18.54 -22.50 -15.30
N GLN A 61 18.49 -23.02 -14.07
CA GLN A 61 18.29 -22.19 -12.86
C GLN A 61 19.45 -21.21 -12.64
N LEU A 62 20.69 -21.64 -12.87
CA LEU A 62 21.87 -20.79 -12.76
C LEU A 62 21.82 -19.63 -13.77
N LYS A 63 21.41 -19.92 -15.00
CA LYS A 63 21.25 -18.91 -16.07
C LYS A 63 20.17 -17.89 -15.70
N GLU A 64 19.04 -18.33 -15.19
CA GLU A 64 17.97 -17.44 -14.72
C GLU A 64 18.42 -16.53 -13.58
N GLN A 65 19.11 -17.09 -12.58
CA GLN A 65 19.66 -16.31 -11.46
C GLN A 65 20.72 -15.31 -11.91
N THR A 66 21.55 -15.67 -12.88
CA THR A 66 22.57 -14.78 -13.44
C THR A 66 21.90 -13.59 -14.14
N ASN A 67 20.88 -13.81 -14.94
CA ASN A 67 20.12 -12.77 -15.61
C ASN A 67 19.39 -11.84 -14.61
N ALA A 68 18.80 -12.42 -13.58
CA ALA A 68 18.15 -11.64 -12.51
C ALA A 68 19.14 -10.77 -11.76
N LYS A 69 20.34 -11.27 -11.51
CA LYS A 69 21.43 -10.53 -10.85
C LYS A 69 21.90 -9.35 -11.70
N GLU A 70 22.15 -9.56 -12.99
CA GLU A 70 22.56 -8.48 -13.92
C GLU A 70 21.51 -7.37 -13.99
N LYS A 71 20.23 -7.74 -14.02
CA LYS A 71 19.12 -6.79 -13.98
C LYS A 71 19.11 -5.97 -12.69
N ALA A 72 19.25 -6.64 -11.54
CA ALA A 72 19.30 -5.98 -10.23
C ALA A 72 20.52 -5.05 -10.07
N GLU A 73 21.69 -5.43 -10.61
CA GLU A 73 22.87 -4.58 -10.61
C GLU A 73 22.69 -3.33 -11.48
N LYS A 74 21.98 -3.44 -12.61
CA LYS A 74 21.63 -2.29 -13.46
C LYS A 74 20.69 -1.33 -12.74
N GLU A 75 19.62 -1.85 -12.14
CA GLU A 75 18.66 -1.06 -11.36
C GLU A 75 19.33 -0.36 -10.17
N LEU A 76 20.28 -1.04 -9.49
CA LEU A 76 21.05 -0.46 -8.40
C LEU A 76 21.92 0.71 -8.87
N LYS A 77 22.60 0.57 -10.02
CA LYS A 77 23.41 1.65 -10.60
C LYS A 77 22.56 2.87 -10.98
N GLU A 78 21.37 2.65 -11.53
CA GLU A 78 20.44 3.72 -11.86
C GLU A 78 19.92 4.43 -10.61
N ALA A 79 19.55 3.69 -9.57
CA ALA A 79 19.16 4.24 -8.27
C ALA A 79 20.26 5.04 -7.60
N GLN A 80 21.52 4.59 -7.68
CA GLN A 80 22.67 5.32 -7.15
C GLN A 80 22.93 6.63 -7.90
N LYS A 81 22.75 6.64 -9.24
CA LYS A 81 22.84 7.87 -10.04
C LYS A 81 21.74 8.87 -9.65
N ALA A 82 20.50 8.39 -9.50
CA ALA A 82 19.39 9.22 -9.08
C ALA A 82 19.59 9.82 -7.67
N ASN A 83 20.11 9.04 -6.73
CA ASN A 83 20.45 9.53 -5.39
C ASN A 83 21.52 10.63 -5.42
N LYS A 84 22.55 10.48 -6.24
CA LYS A 84 23.61 11.50 -6.38
C LYS A 84 23.07 12.80 -6.95
N VAL A 85 22.12 12.72 -7.90
CA VAL A 85 21.43 13.91 -8.44
C VAL A 85 20.59 14.60 -7.36
N LEU A 86 19.85 13.81 -6.55
CA LEU A 86 19.05 14.33 -5.44
C LEU A 86 19.92 14.99 -4.35
N GLU A 87 21.05 14.39 -4.00
CA GLU A 87 21.99 14.98 -3.03
C GLU A 87 22.55 16.32 -3.53
N ASN A 88 22.89 16.40 -4.81
CA ASN A 88 23.36 17.66 -5.41
C ASN A 88 22.25 18.73 -5.44
N ALA A 89 21.03 18.35 -5.82
CA ALA A 89 19.88 19.24 -5.77
C ALA A 89 19.62 19.76 -4.35
N ASN A 90 19.65 18.88 -3.35
CA ASN A 90 19.48 19.24 -1.95
C ASN A 90 20.56 20.22 -1.46
N LYS A 91 21.84 20.03 -1.87
CA LYS A 91 22.91 20.99 -1.56
C LYS A 91 22.65 22.36 -2.16
N VAL A 92 22.17 22.41 -3.40
CA VAL A 92 21.83 23.67 -4.10
C VAL A 92 20.67 24.38 -3.40
N TYR A 93 19.59 23.62 -3.07
CA TYR A 93 18.44 24.19 -2.34
C TYR A 93 18.82 24.68 -0.94
N LYS A 94 19.67 23.92 -0.21
CA LYS A 94 20.15 24.33 1.11
C LYS A 94 20.90 25.67 1.05
N LYS A 95 21.83 25.81 0.09
CA LYS A 95 22.52 27.08 -0.15
C LYS A 95 21.59 28.23 -0.56
N LYS A 96 20.51 27.94 -1.33
CA LYS A 96 19.53 28.92 -1.72
C LYS A 96 18.70 29.40 -0.52
N ILE A 97 18.28 28.48 0.35
CA ILE A 97 17.56 28.79 1.60
C ILE A 97 18.44 29.61 2.57
N GLU A 98 19.73 29.30 2.67
CA GLU A 98 20.66 30.07 3.51
C GLU A 98 20.80 31.53 3.07
N LYS A 99 20.63 31.82 1.77
CA LYS A 99 20.71 33.16 1.19
C LYS A 99 19.43 33.99 1.29
N LEU A 100 18.29 33.37 1.69
CA LEU A 100 17.03 34.08 1.86
C LEU A 100 17.12 35.07 3.02
N SER A 101 16.55 36.24 2.86
CA SER A 101 16.40 37.23 3.93
C SER A 101 15.58 36.70 5.09
N ALA A 102 15.69 37.30 6.26
CA ALA A 102 14.87 36.92 7.42
C ALA A 102 13.37 37.02 7.16
N LYS A 103 12.97 38.03 6.34
CA LYS A 103 11.57 38.23 5.93
C LYS A 103 11.07 37.12 5.04
N GLU A 104 11.84 36.74 4.01
CA GLU A 104 11.50 35.62 3.09
C GLU A 104 11.44 34.26 3.86
N LYS A 105 12.36 34.04 4.81
CA LYS A 105 12.34 32.84 5.68
C LYS A 105 11.10 32.81 6.54
N ALA A 106 10.68 33.96 7.12
CA ALA A 106 9.48 34.08 7.93
C ALA A 106 8.21 33.84 7.08
N GLU A 107 8.15 34.36 5.86
CA GLU A 107 7.04 34.16 4.93
C GLU A 107 6.91 32.70 4.48
N ILE A 108 8.03 32.05 4.17
CA ILE A 108 8.07 30.60 3.87
C ILE A 108 7.63 29.80 5.11
N GLN A 109 8.10 30.18 6.31
CA GLN A 109 7.73 29.51 7.55
C GLN A 109 6.25 29.70 7.89
N SER A 110 5.67 30.88 7.63
CA SER A 110 4.23 31.10 7.80
C SER A 110 3.41 30.29 6.80
N THR A 111 3.84 30.22 5.55
CA THR A 111 3.20 29.38 4.51
C THR A 111 3.28 27.90 4.86
N ILE A 112 4.42 27.43 5.39
CA ILE A 112 4.57 26.06 5.90
C ILE A 112 3.67 25.84 7.12
N ALA A 113 3.58 26.80 8.04
CA ALA A 113 2.71 26.74 9.22
C ALA A 113 1.23 26.71 8.81
N GLU A 114 0.82 27.52 7.83
CA GLU A 114 -0.54 27.50 7.26
C GLU A 114 -0.85 26.19 6.54
N THR A 115 0.10 25.62 5.78
CA THR A 115 -0.05 24.30 5.15
C THR A 115 -0.06 23.16 6.18
N ASN A 116 0.60 23.31 7.31
CA ASN A 116 0.66 22.33 8.38
C ASN A 116 -0.41 22.55 9.48
N SER A 117 -1.08 23.71 9.48
CA SER A 117 -2.24 23.91 10.32
C SER A 117 -3.32 22.90 9.89
N PRO A 118 -3.94 22.17 10.82
CA PRO A 118 -5.14 21.38 10.51
C PRO A 118 -6.32 22.28 10.12
N GLN A 119 -6.06 23.55 9.84
CA GLN A 119 -7.07 24.53 9.57
C GLN A 119 -7.76 24.23 8.24
N GLU A 120 -8.95 24.02 8.36
CA GLU A 120 -10.05 23.80 7.48
C GLU A 120 -10.09 24.89 6.43
N LYS A 121 -9.39 24.66 5.33
CA LYS A 121 -9.36 25.58 4.17
C LYS A 121 -10.76 25.93 3.67
N TYR A 122 -11.75 25.08 3.98
CA TYR A 122 -13.14 25.20 3.57
C TYR A 122 -14.07 25.18 4.78
N PRO A 123 -15.19 25.93 4.73
CA PRO A 123 -16.12 26.00 5.85
C PRO A 123 -16.73 24.62 6.14
N LYS A 124 -16.94 24.35 7.43
CA LYS A 124 -17.60 23.14 7.88
C LYS A 124 -19.08 23.18 7.43
N PRO A 125 -19.54 22.19 6.65
CA PRO A 125 -20.92 22.17 6.20
C PRO A 125 -21.87 21.83 7.34
N THR A 126 -23.15 22.21 7.18
CA THR A 126 -24.21 21.89 8.14
C THR A 126 -25.03 20.71 7.65
N LYS A 127 -25.18 19.70 8.53
CA LYS A 127 -25.95 18.48 8.27
C LYS A 127 -25.53 17.73 7.00
N VAL A 128 -24.23 17.63 6.77
CA VAL A 128 -23.63 16.80 5.72
C VAL A 128 -22.96 15.58 6.33
N CYS A 129 -23.19 14.43 5.72
CA CYS A 129 -22.54 13.18 6.03
C CYS A 129 -21.70 12.72 4.84
N TYR A 130 -20.41 12.55 5.05
CA TYR A 130 -19.51 11.86 4.14
C TYR A 130 -19.38 10.40 4.60
N LEU A 131 -20.09 9.48 3.93
CA LEU A 131 -19.89 8.05 4.14
C LEU A 131 -18.59 7.64 3.46
N THR A 132 -17.70 6.99 4.19
CA THR A 132 -16.43 6.53 3.61
C THR A 132 -16.19 5.06 3.88
N PHE A 133 -15.60 4.37 2.88
CA PHE A 133 -15.28 2.96 2.92
C PHE A 133 -13.82 2.75 2.55
N ASP A 134 -13.06 2.08 3.43
CA ASP A 134 -11.65 1.81 3.26
C ASP A 134 -11.39 0.34 2.86
N ASP A 135 -10.22 0.07 2.27
CA ASP A 135 -9.66 -1.26 1.95
C ASP A 135 -10.34 -2.04 0.82
N GLY A 136 -11.37 -1.46 0.18
CA GLY A 136 -11.98 -2.05 -1.01
C GLY A 136 -11.22 -1.74 -2.32
N PRO A 137 -11.84 -2.07 -3.46
CA PRO A 137 -13.18 -2.67 -3.63
C PRO A 137 -13.21 -4.19 -3.46
N SER A 138 -14.38 -4.70 -3.06
CA SER A 138 -14.67 -6.13 -2.99
C SER A 138 -16.09 -6.45 -3.49
N ASP A 139 -16.52 -7.70 -3.39
CA ASP A 139 -17.91 -8.07 -3.72
C ASP A 139 -18.94 -7.38 -2.77
N ASN A 140 -18.49 -6.97 -1.57
CA ASN A 140 -19.31 -6.16 -0.66
C ASN A 140 -19.48 -4.74 -1.19
N THR A 141 -18.51 -4.17 -1.89
CA THR A 141 -18.63 -2.88 -2.56
C THR A 141 -19.83 -2.86 -3.52
N LEU A 142 -20.00 -3.92 -4.32
CA LEU A 142 -21.16 -3.99 -5.25
C LEU A 142 -22.51 -4.04 -4.54
N LYS A 143 -22.58 -4.67 -3.36
CA LYS A 143 -23.78 -4.67 -2.50
C LYS A 143 -24.02 -3.30 -1.90
N ILE A 144 -22.97 -2.64 -1.42
CA ILE A 144 -23.00 -1.27 -0.89
C ILE A 144 -23.51 -0.29 -1.97
N LEU A 145 -23.00 -0.36 -3.20
CA LEU A 145 -23.47 0.48 -4.31
C LEU A 145 -24.97 0.33 -4.57
N LYS A 146 -25.51 -0.90 -4.51
CA LYS A 146 -26.95 -1.15 -4.65
C LYS A 146 -27.76 -0.50 -3.52
N ILE A 147 -27.27 -0.58 -2.28
CA ILE A 147 -27.92 0.03 -1.12
C ILE A 147 -27.85 1.56 -1.25
N LEU A 148 -26.69 2.14 -1.52
CA LEU A 148 -26.54 3.59 -1.68
C LEU A 148 -27.48 4.14 -2.77
N LYS A 149 -27.61 3.44 -3.91
CA LYS A 149 -28.55 3.80 -4.98
C LYS A 149 -30.00 3.81 -4.47
N LYS A 150 -30.42 2.78 -3.70
CA LYS A 150 -31.78 2.69 -3.15
C LYS A 150 -32.11 3.87 -2.23
N TYR A 151 -31.12 4.37 -1.49
CA TYR A 151 -31.31 5.46 -0.53
C TYR A 151 -30.95 6.84 -1.10
N ASP A 152 -30.64 6.93 -2.40
CA ASP A 152 -30.13 8.15 -3.05
C ASP A 152 -29.00 8.79 -2.22
N ALA A 153 -28.01 7.97 -1.84
CA ALA A 153 -26.88 8.38 -1.02
C ALA A 153 -25.58 8.27 -1.82
N LYS A 154 -24.66 9.19 -1.56
CA LYS A 154 -23.31 9.18 -2.14
C LYS A 154 -22.29 8.82 -1.07
N ALA A 155 -21.14 8.32 -1.51
CA ALA A 155 -20.05 7.88 -0.63
C ALA A 155 -18.69 8.06 -1.30
N THR A 156 -17.62 8.01 -0.50
CA THR A 156 -16.23 8.00 -0.98
C THR A 156 -15.57 6.67 -0.62
N PHE A 157 -14.83 6.09 -1.55
CA PHE A 157 -14.15 4.80 -1.37
C PHE A 157 -12.64 5.02 -1.42
N PHE A 158 -11.94 4.76 -0.31
CA PHE A 158 -10.49 4.79 -0.23
C PHE A 158 -9.92 3.40 -0.50
N VAL A 159 -9.35 3.22 -1.69
CA VAL A 159 -9.07 1.91 -2.25
C VAL A 159 -7.63 1.46 -2.07
N ILE A 160 -7.40 0.14 -2.03
CA ILE A 160 -6.08 -0.46 -1.95
C ILE A 160 -5.71 -1.17 -3.26
N GLY A 161 -4.40 -1.21 -3.57
CA GLY A 161 -3.90 -1.74 -4.84
C GLY A 161 -3.96 -3.25 -5.00
N THR A 162 -4.30 -3.98 -3.93
CA THR A 162 -4.49 -5.45 -3.91
C THR A 162 -5.95 -5.87 -4.00
N ALA A 163 -6.88 -4.90 -4.04
CA ALA A 163 -8.31 -5.12 -4.14
C ALA A 163 -8.79 -5.33 -5.59
N LYS A 164 -10.09 -5.53 -5.79
CA LYS A 164 -10.72 -5.74 -7.11
C LYS A 164 -10.88 -4.41 -7.86
N LEU A 165 -9.78 -3.82 -8.32
CA LEU A 165 -9.76 -2.51 -8.96
C LEU A 165 -10.62 -2.42 -10.24
N GLU A 166 -10.96 -3.55 -10.86
CA GLU A 166 -11.91 -3.63 -11.98
C GLU A 166 -13.32 -3.14 -11.63
N TYR A 167 -13.62 -2.92 -10.34
CA TYR A 167 -14.89 -2.35 -9.90
C TYR A 167 -14.90 -0.82 -9.82
N LEU A 168 -13.75 -0.16 -9.95
CA LEU A 168 -13.63 1.31 -9.88
C LEU A 168 -14.52 2.04 -10.90
N PRO A 169 -14.62 1.60 -12.17
CA PRO A 169 -15.55 2.23 -13.11
C PRO A 169 -17.02 2.20 -12.66
N LYS A 170 -17.44 1.14 -11.95
CA LYS A 170 -18.81 1.04 -11.40
C LYS A 170 -19.04 2.03 -10.27
N ILE A 171 -18.05 2.23 -9.39
CA ILE A 171 -18.08 3.22 -8.31
C ILE A 171 -18.20 4.63 -8.92
N LYS A 172 -17.31 4.98 -9.85
CA LYS A 172 -17.27 6.27 -10.54
C LYS A 172 -18.57 6.56 -11.28
N ASN A 173 -19.05 5.62 -12.10
CA ASN A 173 -20.26 5.78 -12.91
C ASN A 173 -21.53 5.89 -12.06
N ALA A 174 -21.52 5.40 -10.82
CA ALA A 174 -22.61 5.60 -9.87
C ALA A 174 -22.53 6.96 -9.14
N GLY A 175 -21.56 7.82 -9.50
CA GLY A 175 -21.40 9.17 -8.93
C GLY A 175 -20.82 9.18 -7.52
N HIS A 176 -20.06 8.14 -7.15
CA HIS A 176 -19.29 8.10 -5.91
C HIS A 176 -17.84 8.60 -6.15
N ALA A 177 -17.21 9.11 -5.11
CA ALA A 177 -15.81 9.50 -5.18
C ALA A 177 -14.88 8.30 -4.88
N ILE A 178 -13.71 8.36 -5.48
CA ILE A 178 -12.61 7.41 -5.24
C ILE A 178 -11.46 8.18 -4.61
N GLY A 179 -10.88 7.64 -3.56
CA GLY A 179 -9.65 8.11 -2.92
C GLY A 179 -8.61 7.00 -2.85
N LEU A 180 -7.35 7.39 -2.66
CA LEU A 180 -6.24 6.45 -2.49
C LEU A 180 -6.07 6.11 -1.01
N HIS A 181 -5.91 4.82 -0.68
CA HIS A 181 -5.54 4.39 0.66
C HIS A 181 -4.06 3.97 0.67
N CYS A 182 -3.74 2.86 0.06
CA CYS A 182 -2.37 2.38 -0.16
C CYS A 182 -2.35 1.31 -1.26
N ASN A 183 -1.18 1.01 -1.81
CA ASN A 183 -1.05 -0.11 -2.73
C ASN A 183 -0.97 -1.44 -1.98
N GLU A 184 -0.18 -1.50 -0.89
CA GLU A 184 -0.11 -2.66 0.02
C GLU A 184 -0.43 -2.21 1.45
N HIS A 185 -1.45 -2.82 2.08
CA HIS A 185 -1.84 -2.49 3.46
C HIS A 185 -0.94 -3.22 4.48
N ASP A 186 0.37 -2.98 4.38
CA ASP A 186 1.38 -3.52 5.28
C ASP A 186 2.21 -2.37 5.87
N TYR A 187 1.96 -2.06 7.15
CA TYR A 187 2.60 -0.95 7.85
C TYR A 187 4.13 -1.06 7.89
N SER A 188 4.67 -2.27 7.99
CA SER A 188 6.12 -2.51 7.99
C SER A 188 6.78 -2.12 6.67
N LYS A 189 6.03 -2.15 5.58
CA LYS A 189 6.48 -1.76 4.25
C LYS A 189 6.25 -0.27 3.99
N ILE A 190 5.02 0.20 4.19
CA ILE A 190 4.64 1.56 3.80
C ILE A 190 5.20 2.62 4.75
N TYR A 191 5.28 2.35 6.06
CA TYR A 191 5.76 3.32 7.05
C TYR A 191 7.24 3.18 7.41
N LYS A 192 8.01 2.34 6.71
CA LYS A 192 9.46 2.20 6.97
C LYS A 192 10.28 3.43 6.58
N SER A 193 9.77 4.28 5.70
CA SER A 193 10.38 5.56 5.31
C SER A 193 9.41 6.42 4.49
N ARG A 194 9.68 7.73 4.38
CA ARG A 194 8.98 8.65 3.48
C ARG A 194 8.91 8.10 2.04
N ASN A 195 10.05 7.70 1.50
CA ASN A 195 10.13 7.24 0.11
C ASN A 195 9.35 5.95 -0.11
N ALA A 196 9.28 5.07 0.90
CA ALA A 196 8.47 3.86 0.83
C ALA A 196 6.98 4.19 0.73
N PHE A 197 6.49 5.11 1.58
CA PHE A 197 5.10 5.55 1.56
C PHE A 197 4.74 6.25 0.24
N LEU A 198 5.55 7.23 -0.18
CA LEU A 198 5.30 7.97 -1.43
C LEU A 198 5.38 7.07 -2.66
N GLY A 199 6.30 6.10 -2.68
CA GLY A 199 6.40 5.11 -3.75
C GLY A 199 5.19 4.17 -3.80
N ASP A 200 4.62 3.81 -2.64
CA ASP A 200 3.40 3.03 -2.53
C ASP A 200 2.18 3.84 -3.05
N GLN A 201 2.09 5.12 -2.70
CA GLN A 201 1.05 6.03 -3.20
C GLN A 201 1.12 6.23 -4.72
N ILE A 202 2.31 6.33 -5.31
CA ILE A 202 2.47 6.40 -6.76
C ILE A 202 1.91 5.14 -7.42
N LYS A 203 2.25 3.96 -6.90
CA LYS A 203 1.78 2.67 -7.44
C LYS A 203 0.26 2.53 -7.43
N ILE A 204 -0.40 2.91 -6.32
CA ILE A 204 -1.88 2.87 -6.28
C ILE A 204 -2.49 3.92 -7.20
N SER A 205 -1.93 5.12 -7.27
CA SER A 205 -2.40 6.19 -8.17
C SER A 205 -2.38 5.74 -9.63
N GLU A 206 -1.28 5.15 -10.10
CA GLU A 206 -1.15 4.62 -11.46
C GLU A 206 -2.16 3.51 -11.75
N LYS A 207 -2.37 2.60 -10.80
CA LYS A 207 -3.36 1.52 -10.94
C LYS A 207 -4.78 2.07 -11.04
N VAL A 208 -5.13 3.04 -10.22
CA VAL A 208 -6.45 3.67 -10.21
C VAL A 208 -6.65 4.48 -11.49
N GLU A 209 -5.69 5.32 -11.89
CA GLU A 209 -5.73 6.10 -13.12
C GLU A 209 -5.94 5.21 -14.36
N LYS A 210 -5.27 4.06 -14.41
CA LYS A 210 -5.46 3.06 -15.48
C LYS A 210 -6.90 2.54 -15.56
N GLN A 211 -7.62 2.44 -14.44
CA GLN A 211 -8.99 1.91 -14.39
C GLN A 211 -10.05 2.96 -14.71
N ILE A 212 -9.84 4.21 -14.31
CA ILE A 212 -10.87 5.25 -14.39
C ILE A 212 -10.52 6.42 -15.32
N GLY A 213 -9.31 6.44 -15.88
CA GLY A 213 -8.86 7.43 -16.87
C GLY A 213 -8.57 8.82 -16.32
N GLU A 214 -8.48 8.98 -14.97
CA GLU A 214 -8.19 10.26 -14.33
C GLU A 214 -7.35 10.08 -13.07
N LYS A 215 -6.58 11.12 -12.73
CA LYS A 215 -5.83 11.17 -11.47
C LYS A 215 -6.75 11.40 -10.30
N VAL A 216 -6.46 10.71 -9.21
CA VAL A 216 -7.13 10.89 -7.92
C VAL A 216 -6.19 11.59 -6.95
N THR A 217 -6.70 12.65 -6.33
CA THR A 217 -5.96 13.49 -5.37
C THR A 217 -6.47 13.35 -3.94
N LEU A 218 -7.63 12.70 -3.76
CA LEU A 218 -8.14 12.35 -2.44
C LEU A 218 -7.36 11.16 -1.88
N MET A 219 -7.03 11.21 -0.59
CA MET A 219 -6.38 10.08 0.07
C MET A 219 -6.78 9.94 1.55
N ARG A 220 -6.53 8.77 2.11
CA ARG A 220 -6.58 8.50 3.54
C ARG A 220 -5.37 7.68 3.94
N PHE A 221 -4.71 8.09 5.02
CA PHE A 221 -3.60 7.32 5.58
C PHE A 221 -4.10 6.00 6.20
N PRO A 222 -3.45 4.85 5.96
CA PRO A 222 -3.70 3.63 6.73
C PRO A 222 -3.56 3.87 8.24
N GLY A 223 -4.67 3.67 8.97
CA GLY A 223 -4.75 3.97 10.40
C GLY A 223 -4.94 5.44 10.76
N GLY A 224 -5.16 6.32 9.76
CA GLY A 224 -5.36 7.75 9.95
C GLY A 224 -4.07 8.55 10.18
N SER A 225 -4.17 9.87 10.12
CA SER A 225 -3.01 10.78 10.27
C SER A 225 -2.43 10.82 11.69
N SER A 226 -3.20 10.39 12.70
CA SER A 226 -2.74 10.25 14.10
C SER A 226 -2.12 8.89 14.43
N ASN A 227 -1.92 8.04 13.43
CA ASN A 227 -1.42 6.69 13.60
C ASN A 227 -0.09 6.66 14.37
N ILE A 228 -0.10 6.02 15.53
CA ILE A 228 1.08 5.85 16.38
C ILE A 228 1.82 4.53 16.13
N VAL A 229 1.20 3.56 15.46
CA VAL A 229 1.85 2.27 15.14
C VAL A 229 2.98 2.47 14.15
N SER A 230 2.85 3.44 13.24
CA SER A 230 3.87 3.81 12.25
C SER A 230 5.22 4.19 12.87
N LYS A 231 5.24 4.74 14.11
CA LYS A 231 6.50 5.07 14.83
C LYS A 231 7.37 3.86 15.14
N ASN A 232 6.79 2.65 15.18
CA ASN A 232 7.53 1.41 15.37
C ASN A 232 8.44 1.09 14.16
N TYR A 233 8.16 1.68 13.01
CA TYR A 233 8.91 1.51 11.77
C TYR A 233 9.77 2.74 11.44
N CYS A 234 9.25 3.95 11.69
CA CYS A 234 9.96 5.19 11.48
C CYS A 234 9.38 6.30 12.39
N LYS A 235 10.15 6.70 13.40
CA LYS A 235 9.75 7.74 14.36
C LYS A 235 9.60 9.09 13.65
N GLY A 236 8.50 9.81 13.93
CA GLY A 236 8.20 11.12 13.34
C GLY A 236 7.65 11.06 11.91
N ILE A 237 7.40 9.87 11.37
CA ILE A 237 7.05 9.71 9.96
C ILE A 237 5.71 10.36 9.61
N MET A 238 4.69 10.33 10.48
CA MET A 238 3.38 10.90 10.16
C MET A 238 3.44 12.43 10.04
N THR A 239 4.19 13.08 10.92
CA THR A 239 4.43 14.54 10.84
C THR A 239 5.06 14.94 9.51
N ASP A 240 6.03 14.16 9.03
CA ASP A 240 6.65 14.38 7.74
C ASP A 240 5.68 14.08 6.58
N LEU A 241 4.99 12.93 6.61
CA LEU A 241 4.11 12.50 5.52
C LEU A 241 2.91 13.43 5.31
N VAL A 242 2.32 13.95 6.38
CA VAL A 242 1.21 14.91 6.29
C VAL A 242 1.62 16.16 5.49
N THR A 243 2.84 16.65 5.71
CA THR A 243 3.39 17.76 4.93
C THR A 243 3.67 17.35 3.48
N GLN A 244 4.30 16.20 3.28
CA GLN A 244 4.73 15.75 1.95
C GLN A 244 3.55 15.46 1.01
N VAL A 245 2.48 14.83 1.50
CA VAL A 245 1.31 14.54 0.65
C VAL A 245 0.60 15.83 0.22
N LYS A 246 0.48 16.83 1.11
CA LYS A 246 -0.07 18.15 0.76
C LYS A 246 0.77 18.85 -0.30
N MET A 247 2.10 18.86 -0.15
CA MET A 247 3.03 19.44 -1.13
C MET A 247 2.94 18.76 -2.50
N LYS A 248 2.51 17.49 -2.55
CA LYS A 248 2.27 16.74 -3.80
C LYS A 248 0.86 16.92 -4.36
N GLY A 249 0.06 17.77 -3.76
CA GLY A 249 -1.30 18.09 -4.22
C GLY A 249 -2.37 17.09 -3.74
N TYR A 250 -2.07 16.21 -2.78
CA TYR A 250 -3.09 15.36 -2.21
C TYR A 250 -3.87 16.08 -1.10
N SER A 251 -5.19 15.83 -1.07
CA SER A 251 -6.09 16.17 0.03
C SER A 251 -6.36 14.90 0.85
N TYR A 252 -5.88 14.85 2.09
CA TYR A 252 -6.14 13.69 2.95
C TYR A 252 -7.30 13.93 3.90
N PHE A 253 -7.98 12.85 4.29
CA PHE A 253 -9.14 12.90 5.18
C PHE A 253 -9.07 11.78 6.22
N ASP A 254 -9.21 12.16 7.49
CA ASP A 254 -9.50 11.25 8.58
C ASP A 254 -11.03 11.12 8.74
N TRP A 255 -11.51 10.93 9.95
CA TRP A 255 -12.93 10.78 10.26
C TRP A 255 -13.26 11.40 11.63
N ASN A 256 -14.51 11.64 11.91
CA ASN A 256 -14.98 12.07 13.23
C ASN A 256 -16.14 11.20 13.77
N VAL A 257 -16.49 10.16 13.02
CA VAL A 257 -17.41 9.09 13.41
C VAL A 257 -16.80 7.74 13.00
N ASP A 258 -16.57 6.86 13.97
CA ASP A 258 -16.06 5.51 13.73
C ASP A 258 -17.20 4.50 13.90
N SER A 259 -17.48 3.75 12.86
CA SER A 259 -18.48 2.69 12.91
C SER A 259 -18.12 1.53 13.85
N GLY A 260 -16.82 1.37 14.15
CA GLY A 260 -16.29 0.27 14.92
C GLY A 260 -16.35 -1.08 14.19
N ASP A 261 -16.59 -1.09 12.89
CA ASP A 261 -16.68 -2.32 12.10
C ASP A 261 -15.34 -3.07 12.00
N ALA A 262 -14.22 -2.39 12.28
CA ALA A 262 -12.88 -2.96 12.33
C ALA A 262 -12.42 -3.30 13.77
N SER A 263 -13.22 -3.04 14.80
CA SER A 263 -12.84 -3.31 16.20
C SER A 263 -12.77 -4.81 16.56
N GLY A 264 -13.23 -5.68 15.66
CA GLY A 264 -13.22 -7.12 15.86
C GLY A 264 -13.65 -7.89 14.62
N HIS A 265 -13.69 -9.21 14.76
CA HIS A 265 -14.21 -10.09 13.73
C HIS A 265 -15.75 -10.14 13.80
N ASN A 266 -16.44 -9.87 12.66
CA ASN A 266 -17.90 -9.92 12.55
C ASN A 266 -18.66 -9.08 13.60
N VAL A 267 -18.25 -7.85 13.82
CA VAL A 267 -18.97 -6.91 14.69
C VAL A 267 -20.46 -6.87 14.28
N PRO A 268 -21.42 -7.05 15.22
CA PRO A 268 -22.84 -7.11 14.87
C PRO A 268 -23.34 -5.85 14.15
N ALA A 269 -24.12 -6.01 13.10
CA ALA A 269 -24.67 -4.90 12.32
C ALA A 269 -25.42 -3.86 13.19
N LYS A 270 -26.15 -4.32 14.22
CA LYS A 270 -26.82 -3.44 15.19
C LYS A 270 -25.84 -2.57 15.96
N THR A 271 -24.70 -3.12 16.35
CA THR A 271 -23.64 -2.38 17.05
C THR A 271 -23.00 -1.33 16.14
N ILE A 272 -22.67 -1.70 14.89
CA ILE A 272 -22.15 -0.78 13.88
C ILE A 272 -23.12 0.39 13.66
N THR A 273 -24.41 0.09 13.46
CA THR A 273 -25.45 1.11 13.30
C THR A 273 -25.54 2.02 14.52
N LYS A 274 -25.59 1.45 15.73
CA LYS A 274 -25.62 2.21 16.99
C LYS A 274 -24.43 3.15 17.12
N ASN A 275 -23.23 2.65 16.90
CA ASN A 275 -21.99 3.44 17.00
C ASN A 275 -22.03 4.67 16.10
N VAL A 276 -22.46 4.51 14.84
CA VAL A 276 -22.54 5.63 13.91
C VAL A 276 -23.60 6.64 14.35
N LEU A 277 -24.81 6.18 14.68
CA LEU A 277 -25.93 7.07 15.00
C LEU A 277 -25.71 7.83 16.32
N GLU A 278 -25.10 7.19 17.33
CA GLU A 278 -24.80 7.85 18.61
C GLU A 278 -23.71 8.91 18.47
N GLN A 279 -22.62 8.59 17.75
CA GLN A 279 -21.55 9.54 17.51
C GLN A 279 -21.95 10.71 16.59
N ALA A 280 -22.96 10.50 15.73
CA ALA A 280 -23.48 11.53 14.83
C ALA A 280 -24.38 12.56 15.53
N LYS A 281 -24.94 12.22 16.73
CA LYS A 281 -25.76 13.16 17.48
C LYS A 281 -25.00 14.45 17.71
N ASP A 282 -25.71 15.56 17.61
CA ASP A 282 -25.20 16.90 17.94
C ASP A 282 -24.00 17.38 17.10
N LYS A 283 -23.65 16.65 16.02
CA LYS A 283 -22.66 17.11 15.06
C LYS A 283 -23.30 17.81 13.86
N ASP A 284 -22.68 18.90 13.41
CA ASP A 284 -23.10 19.61 12.20
C ASP A 284 -22.74 18.80 10.95
N SER A 285 -21.54 18.23 10.93
CA SER A 285 -21.11 17.39 9.79
C SER A 285 -20.26 16.23 10.27
N ILE A 286 -20.35 15.13 9.52
CA ILE A 286 -19.66 13.89 9.85
C ILE A 286 -18.95 13.30 8.65
N CYS A 287 -17.78 12.72 8.93
CA CYS A 287 -17.07 11.82 8.04
C CYS A 287 -16.99 10.46 8.76
N VAL A 288 -17.63 9.46 8.19
CA VAL A 288 -17.85 8.14 8.82
C VAL A 288 -16.85 7.14 8.28
N LEU A 289 -16.04 6.53 9.17
CA LEU A 289 -15.18 5.42 8.82
C LEU A 289 -15.95 4.10 8.82
N MET A 290 -15.90 3.40 7.72
CA MET A 290 -16.36 2.02 7.51
C MET A 290 -15.38 1.31 6.56
N HIS A 291 -15.54 -0.01 6.39
CA HIS A 291 -14.73 -0.80 5.48
C HIS A 291 -15.62 -1.66 4.58
N ASP A 292 -15.19 -1.88 3.33
CA ASP A 292 -15.92 -2.69 2.34
C ASP A 292 -15.14 -3.91 1.84
N THR A 293 -14.17 -4.38 2.63
CA THR A 293 -13.46 -5.63 2.33
C THR A 293 -14.40 -6.84 2.31
N LYS A 294 -13.95 -7.94 1.72
CA LYS A 294 -14.70 -9.22 1.67
C LYS A 294 -15.18 -9.69 3.06
N ALA A 295 -14.42 -9.38 4.12
CA ALA A 295 -14.75 -9.77 5.50
C ALA A 295 -15.87 -8.93 6.14
N LYS A 296 -16.23 -7.77 5.57
CA LYS A 296 -17.13 -6.78 6.19
C LYS A 296 -18.61 -6.94 5.77
N ASN A 297 -19.13 -8.17 5.78
CA ASN A 297 -20.54 -8.43 5.47
C ASN A 297 -21.50 -7.78 6.46
N THR A 298 -21.09 -7.60 7.71
CA THR A 298 -21.91 -6.94 8.75
C THR A 298 -22.04 -5.44 8.53
N THR A 299 -21.02 -4.80 7.96
CA THR A 299 -21.08 -3.40 7.49
C THR A 299 -22.14 -3.23 6.40
N VAL A 300 -22.17 -4.14 5.42
CA VAL A 300 -23.21 -4.16 4.38
C VAL A 300 -24.62 -4.26 5.01
N LYS A 301 -24.79 -5.15 6.00
CA LYS A 301 -26.07 -5.34 6.70
C LYS A 301 -26.46 -4.13 7.56
N ALA A 302 -25.51 -3.40 8.11
CA ALA A 302 -25.72 -2.22 8.94
C ALA A 302 -26.12 -0.97 8.11
N LEU A 303 -25.66 -0.88 6.87
CA LEU A 303 -25.75 0.32 6.05
C LEU A 303 -27.20 0.85 5.87
N PRO A 304 -28.24 0.04 5.63
CA PRO A 304 -29.62 0.55 5.57
C PRO A 304 -30.02 1.30 6.85
N GLY A 305 -29.79 0.71 8.02
CA GLY A 305 -30.13 1.33 9.30
C GLY A 305 -29.33 2.60 9.59
N ILE A 306 -28.07 2.65 9.15
CA ILE A 306 -27.23 3.86 9.23
C ILE A 306 -27.85 4.96 8.36
N LEU A 307 -28.16 4.67 7.11
CA LEU A 307 -28.73 5.65 6.17
C LEU A 307 -30.06 6.21 6.65
N GLU A 308 -30.97 5.33 7.12
CA GLU A 308 -32.27 5.74 7.66
C GLU A 308 -32.13 6.61 8.92
N GLY A 309 -31.28 6.20 9.85
CA GLY A 309 -31.07 6.92 11.08
C GLY A 309 -30.41 8.29 10.87
N LEU A 310 -29.43 8.39 9.98
CA LEU A 310 -28.78 9.66 9.64
C LEU A 310 -29.71 10.60 8.87
N LYS A 311 -30.55 10.09 7.95
CA LYS A 311 -31.61 10.90 7.31
C LYS A 311 -32.60 11.47 8.35
N LYS A 312 -33.00 10.68 9.34
CA LYS A 312 -33.87 11.15 10.44
C LYS A 312 -33.20 12.23 11.29
N GLN A 313 -31.86 12.22 11.40
CA GLN A 313 -31.06 13.27 12.06
C GLN A 313 -30.83 14.51 11.15
N GLY A 314 -31.36 14.51 9.93
CA GLY A 314 -31.30 15.62 8.98
C GLY A 314 -30.06 15.64 8.08
N TYR A 315 -29.25 14.60 8.07
CA TYR A 315 -28.04 14.55 7.23
C TYR A 315 -28.35 14.32 5.75
N LYS A 316 -27.63 15.05 4.88
CA LYS A 316 -27.52 14.81 3.46
C LYS A 316 -26.22 14.05 3.19
N PHE A 317 -26.21 13.18 2.19
CA PHE A 317 -25.05 12.36 1.85
C PHE A 317 -24.30 12.93 0.65
N GLU A 318 -23.06 13.31 0.86
CA GLU A 318 -22.19 13.87 -0.16
C GLU A 318 -20.89 13.09 -0.29
N VAL A 319 -20.18 13.27 -1.42
CA VAL A 319 -18.84 12.76 -1.62
C VAL A 319 -17.81 13.74 -1.10
N LEU A 320 -16.68 13.24 -0.63
CA LEU A 320 -15.50 14.07 -0.37
C LEU A 320 -14.94 14.59 -1.70
N THR A 321 -14.50 15.82 -1.68
CA THR A 321 -13.79 16.51 -2.77
C THR A 321 -12.59 17.24 -2.19
N GLU A 322 -11.72 17.74 -3.03
CA GLU A 322 -10.59 18.59 -2.60
C GLU A 322 -11.04 19.87 -1.87
N LYS A 323 -12.31 20.26 -2.05
CA LYS A 323 -12.95 21.43 -1.42
C LYS A 323 -13.78 21.07 -0.19
N SER A 324 -13.79 19.82 0.21
CA SER A 324 -14.49 19.41 1.43
C SER A 324 -13.74 19.88 2.67
N TYR A 325 -14.49 20.12 3.76
CA TYR A 325 -13.94 20.39 5.08
C TYR A 325 -12.94 19.29 5.48
N GLY A 326 -11.77 19.68 5.95
CA GLY A 326 -10.69 18.75 6.32
C GLY A 326 -10.94 18.08 7.66
N TYR A 327 -11.39 16.85 7.67
CA TYR A 327 -11.43 16.03 8.88
C TYR A 327 -10.02 15.51 9.16
N HIS A 328 -9.28 16.23 10.00
CA HIS A 328 -7.89 15.89 10.32
C HIS A 328 -7.73 15.60 11.79
N PHE A 329 -7.00 14.54 12.12
CA PHE A 329 -6.57 14.28 13.49
C PHE A 329 -5.34 15.14 13.84
N LYS A 330 -5.13 15.33 15.13
CA LYS A 330 -3.86 15.84 15.62
C LYS A 330 -2.78 14.78 15.39
N VAL A 331 -1.75 15.14 14.66
CA VAL A 331 -0.63 14.25 14.38
C VAL A 331 0.20 14.04 15.63
N ASN A 332 0.48 12.79 15.99
CA ASN A 332 1.16 12.40 17.23
C ASN A 332 2.50 11.65 17.00
N ASN A 333 2.93 11.52 15.78
CA ASN A 333 4.17 10.80 15.39
C ASN A 333 4.87 11.46 14.19
#